data_077bcad8cd1d2519dc92e3caa67a264b
#
_entry.id   077bcad8cd1d2519dc92e3caa67a264b
#
_cell.length_a   1.000
_cell.length_b   1.000
_cell.length_c   1.000
_cell.angle_alpha   90.00
_cell.angle_beta   90.00
_cell.angle_gamma   90.00
#
_symmetry.space_group_name_H-M   'P 1'
#
loop_
_entity.id
_entity.type
_entity.pdbx_description
1 polymer ?
#
loop_
_entity_poly.entity_id
_entity_poly.type
_entity_poly.pdbx_seq_one_letter_code
_entity_poly.pdbx_strand_id
1 'polypeptide(L)' 'MSDKWKIYTDSRNKWCWYKTAQNGQMLGASKQSFETEAECLEDAKENGMQEDSVRG' A
#
# COMPACT_ATOMS: atom_id res chain seq x y z
N MET A 1 5.14 16.06 4.39
CA MET A 1 4.63 15.53 4.93
C MET A 1 3.97 14.22 4.89
N SER A 2 3.33 13.70 3.89
CA SER A 2 2.70 12.40 3.97
C SER A 2 3.57 11.35 3.31
N ASP A 3 3.43 10.13 3.78
CA ASP A 3 4.12 9.01 3.18
C ASP A 3 3.51 8.70 1.82
N LYS A 4 4.30 8.06 0.98
CA LYS A 4 3.82 7.63 -0.32
C LYS A 4 3.39 6.17 -0.22
N TRP A 5 2.23 5.86 -0.76
CA TRP A 5 1.69 4.51 -0.73
C TRP A 5 1.63 3.96 -2.14
N LYS A 6 1.99 2.71 -2.28
CA LYS A 6 1.99 2.05 -3.58
C LYS A 6 1.25 0.73 -3.49
N ILE A 7 0.34 0.51 -4.43
CA ILE A 7 -0.39 -0.75 -4.52
C ILE A 7 0.11 -1.47 -5.76
N TYR A 8 0.45 -2.73 -5.63
CA TYR A 8 1.00 -3.48 -6.75
C TYR A 8 0.61 -4.95 -6.64
N THR A 9 0.81 -5.69 -7.72
CA THR A 9 0.59 -7.13 -7.72
C THR A 9 1.93 -7.84 -7.83
N ASP A 10 2.02 -8.99 -7.19
CA ASP A 10 3.23 -9.80 -7.28
C ASP A 10 3.11 -10.80 -8.43
N SER A 11 4.06 -11.73 -8.52
CA SER A 11 4.11 -12.68 -9.62
C SER A 11 2.93 -13.65 -9.60
N ARG A 12 2.22 -13.75 -8.49
CA ARG A 12 1.05 -14.62 -8.39
C ARG A 12 -0.25 -13.86 -8.57
N ASN A 13 -0.18 -12.61 -9.02
CA ASN A 13 -1.35 -11.74 -9.19
C ASN A 13 -2.03 -11.44 -7.87
N LYS A 14 -1.28 -11.46 -6.79
CA LYS A 14 -1.80 -11.09 -5.48
C LYS A 14 -1.47 -9.63 -5.23
N TRP A 15 -2.37 -8.94 -4.54
CA TRP A 15 -2.24 -7.51 -4.29
C TRP A 15 -1.46 -7.26 -3.02
N CYS A 16 -0.55 -6.30 -3.11
CA CYS A 16 0.31 -5.91 -1.99
C CYS A 16 0.39 -4.40 -1.94
N TRP A 17 0.89 -3.89 -0.83
CA TRP A 17 1.11 -2.45 -0.72
C TRP A 17 2.42 -2.21 0.03
N TYR A 18 3.00 -1.04 -0.19
CA TYR A 18 4.10 -0.59 0.64
C TYR A 18 4.04 0.92 0.73
N LYS A 19 4.70 1.45 1.74
CA LYS A 19 4.76 2.90 1.91
C LYS A 19 6.20 3.32 2.05
N THR A 20 6.49 4.51 1.53
CA THR A 20 7.82 5.07 1.58
C THR A 20 7.76 6.49 2.09
N ALA A 21 8.87 6.95 2.64
CA ALA A 21 8.99 8.34 3.04
C ALA A 21 9.21 9.20 1.80
N GLN A 22 9.19 10.51 2.00
CA GLN A 22 9.39 11.43 0.88
C GLN A 22 10.74 11.25 0.21
N ASN A 23 11.73 10.81 0.98
CA ASN A 23 13.06 10.61 0.43
C ASN A 23 13.22 9.25 -0.25
N GLY A 24 12.15 8.45 -0.31
CA GLY A 24 12.19 7.16 -0.99
C GLY A 24 12.50 5.98 -0.10
N GLN A 25 12.73 6.22 1.18
CA GLN A 25 13.05 5.13 2.09
C GLN A 25 11.80 4.34 2.43
N MET A 26 11.87 3.01 2.34
CA MET A 26 10.70 2.18 2.64
C MET A 26 10.42 2.19 4.13
N LEU A 27 9.19 2.51 4.48
CA LEU A 27 8.76 2.58 5.87
C LEU A 27 7.96 1.37 6.30
N GLY A 28 7.31 0.69 5.36
CA GLY A 28 6.52 -0.47 5.71
C GLY A 28 5.92 -1.09 4.48
N ALA A 29 5.34 -2.28 4.65
CA ALA A 29 4.73 -3.02 3.56
C ALA A 29 3.69 -3.96 4.13
N SER A 30 2.84 -4.49 3.25
CA SER A 30 1.82 -5.43 3.69
C SER A 30 2.49 -6.71 4.19
N LYS A 31 1.89 -7.28 5.24
CA LYS A 31 2.43 -8.50 5.81
C LYS A 31 2.08 -9.71 4.97
N GLN A 32 1.09 -9.59 4.14
CA GLN A 32 0.64 -10.69 3.30
C GLN A 32 0.10 -10.12 2.01
N SER A 33 -0.15 -11.01 1.05
CA SER A 33 -0.77 -10.61 -0.19
C SER A 33 -2.28 -10.83 -0.09
N PHE A 34 -3.03 -10.12 -0.93
CA PHE A 34 -4.48 -10.17 -0.92
C PHE A 34 -4.97 -10.60 -2.28
N GLU A 35 -6.14 -11.19 -2.32
CA GLU A 35 -6.67 -11.68 -3.58
C GLU A 35 -7.31 -10.58 -4.40
N THR A 36 -7.76 -9.52 -3.77
CA THR A 36 -8.39 -8.42 -4.47
C THR A 36 -7.75 -7.10 -4.05
N GLU A 37 -7.87 -6.13 -4.96
CA GLU A 37 -7.37 -4.80 -4.67
C GLU A 37 -8.12 -4.18 -3.49
N ALA A 38 -9.42 -4.44 -3.40
CA ALA A 38 -10.21 -3.86 -2.32
C ALA A 38 -9.71 -4.32 -0.96
N GLU A 39 -9.39 -5.60 -0.84
CA GLU A 39 -8.87 -6.12 0.41
C GLU A 39 -7.53 -5.49 0.76
N CYS A 40 -6.68 -5.32 -0.26
CA CYS A 40 -5.38 -4.71 -0.05
C CYS A 40 -5.54 -3.26 0.42
N LEU A 41 -6.44 -2.53 -0.20
CA LEU A 41 -6.67 -1.13 0.18
C LEU A 41 -7.20 -1.01 1.59
N GLU A 42 -8.09 -1.93 1.98
CA GLU A 42 -8.61 -1.89 3.34
C GLU A 42 -7.51 -2.11 4.37
N ASP A 43 -6.61 -3.05 4.08
CA ASP A 43 -5.51 -3.29 4.98
C ASP A 43 -4.59 -2.07 5.05
N ALA A 44 -4.31 -1.47 3.91
CA ALA A 44 -3.48 -0.28 3.89
C ALA A 44 -4.10 0.86 4.70
N LYS A 45 -5.41 1.02 4.59
CA LYS A 45 -6.09 2.07 5.35
C LYS A 45 -6.00 1.83 6.84
N GLU A 46 -6.07 0.58 7.26
CA GLU A 46 -5.94 0.26 8.68
C GLU A 46 -4.54 0.57 9.18
N ASN A 47 -3.58 0.62 8.27
CA ASN A 47 -2.21 0.95 8.63
C ASN A 47 -1.90 2.43 8.46
N GLY A 48 -2.90 3.24 8.17
CA GLY A 48 -2.73 4.68 8.15
C GLY A 48 -2.86 5.33 6.79
N MET A 49 -3.12 4.56 5.73
CA MET A 49 -3.24 5.16 4.41
C MET A 49 -4.52 5.99 4.33
N GLN A 50 -4.40 7.16 3.74
CA GLN A 50 -5.55 8.02 3.52
C GLN A 50 -6.04 7.84 2.10
N GLU A 51 -7.35 7.97 1.92
CA GLU A 51 -7.93 7.80 0.60
C GLU A 51 -7.33 8.76 -0.42
N ASP A 52 -6.98 9.95 0.01
CA ASP A 52 -6.41 10.94 -0.88
C ASP A 52 -5.09 10.46 -1.47
N SER A 53 -4.37 9.62 -0.75
CA SER A 53 -3.09 9.12 -1.25
C SER A 53 -3.27 8.22 -2.46
N VAL A 54 -4.41 7.55 -2.55
CA VAL A 54 -4.68 6.64 -3.66
C VAL A 54 -5.07 7.42 -4.90
N ARG A 55 -5.77 8.52 -4.71
CA ARG A 55 -6.21 9.32 -5.84
C ARG A 55 -5.12 10.12 -6.47
N GLY A 56 -4.16 10.46 -5.67
CA GLY A 56 -3.07 11.33 -5.99
C GLY A 56 -2.40 11.16 -7.25
#